data_5ce456af13e074115d686ed0fb301783
#
_entry.id   5ce456af13e074115d686ed0fb301783
#
_cell.length_a   1.000
_cell.length_b   1.000
_cell.length_c   1.000
_cell.angle_alpha   90.00
_cell.angle_beta   90.00
_cell.angle_gamma   90.00
#
_symmetry.space_group_name_H-M   'P 1'
#
loop_
_entity.id
_entity.type
_entity.pdbx_description
1 polymer ?
#
loop_
_entity_poly.entity_id
_entity_poly.type
_entity_poly.pdbx_seq_one_letter_code
_entity_poly.pdbx_strand_id
1 'polypeptide(L)'
;MRVESGYKGLRHEALKLIGNPAPFIVLSGMTGSGKTRLIHQLRHFVDLEALADHRGSAFGAHIGRSQPQQATFENKLAQALYQAADNFVLEDESRNIGRCHVPDLFYALMASAPMVMIETPAGVRALEIFKEYIQAPFAAGMPLPELETGFAKNVERIRNKLGGLECDNIKTMLSQSFQFDALDEAYADAYLDWIERLLTHYYDKLYIYSLSLKSRKTLFKGCWQDCLDFLTDSQERTHQKIGL
;
A
#
# COMPACT_ATOMS: atom_id res chain seq x y z
N MET A 1 -25.31 12.15 -18.22
CA MET A 1 -25.27 13.46 -17.53
C MET A 1 -24.39 14.41 -18.34
N ARG A 2 -24.89 15.57 -18.75
CA ARG A 2 -24.10 16.55 -19.53
C ARG A 2 -23.52 17.55 -18.54
N VAL A 3 -22.19 17.63 -18.44
CA VAL A 3 -21.53 18.60 -17.55
C VAL A 3 -21.54 19.96 -18.26
N GLU A 4 -22.29 20.93 -17.73
CA GLU A 4 -22.54 22.23 -18.39
C GLU A 4 -21.26 23.08 -18.61
N SER A 5 -20.18 22.82 -17.91
CA SER A 5 -18.92 23.59 -17.97
C SER A 5 -17.74 22.84 -18.60
N GLY A 6 -17.99 21.76 -19.35
CA GLY A 6 -16.94 20.96 -19.97
C GLY A 6 -15.92 20.40 -18.94
N TYR A 7 -14.64 20.36 -19.31
CA TYR A 7 -13.58 19.79 -18.46
C TYR A 7 -13.42 20.51 -17.10
N LYS A 8 -13.61 21.85 -17.05
CA LYS A 8 -13.53 22.61 -15.78
C LYS A 8 -14.63 22.21 -14.81
N GLY A 9 -15.86 22.01 -15.30
CA GLY A 9 -16.97 21.54 -14.47
C GLY A 9 -16.74 20.12 -13.96
N LEU A 10 -16.29 19.21 -14.82
CA LEU A 10 -15.93 17.85 -14.42
C LEU A 10 -14.86 17.84 -13.32
N ARG A 11 -13.82 18.66 -13.50
CA ARG A 11 -12.75 18.80 -12.52
C ARG A 11 -13.24 19.34 -11.17
N HIS A 12 -14.13 20.32 -11.20
CA HIS A 12 -14.73 20.87 -9.97
C HIS A 12 -15.54 19.82 -9.21
N GLU A 13 -16.39 19.07 -9.89
CA GLU A 13 -17.17 17.98 -9.27
C GLU A 13 -16.28 16.86 -8.74
N ALA A 14 -15.21 16.50 -9.45
CA ALA A 14 -14.23 15.53 -8.98
C ALA A 14 -13.58 15.95 -7.65
N LEU A 15 -13.11 17.19 -7.56
CA LEU A 15 -12.50 17.72 -6.33
C LEU A 15 -13.51 17.84 -5.18
N LYS A 16 -14.76 18.18 -5.47
CA LYS A 16 -15.84 18.23 -4.48
C LYS A 16 -16.14 16.85 -3.89
N LEU A 17 -16.18 15.81 -4.74
CA LEU A 17 -16.39 14.43 -4.32
C LEU A 17 -15.23 13.93 -3.46
N ILE A 18 -13.97 14.23 -3.85
CA ILE A 18 -12.78 13.91 -3.07
C ILE A 18 -12.81 14.59 -1.70
N GLY A 19 -13.30 15.83 -1.61
CA GLY A 19 -13.40 16.57 -0.35
C GLY A 19 -14.57 16.15 0.55
N ASN A 20 -15.54 15.40 0.01
CA ASN A 20 -16.71 14.93 0.76
C ASN A 20 -17.13 13.52 0.27
N PRO A 21 -16.29 12.50 0.49
CA PRO A 21 -16.61 11.13 0.11
C PRO A 21 -17.70 10.54 1.03
N ALA A 22 -18.28 9.42 0.60
CA ALA A 22 -19.09 8.57 1.47
C ALA A 22 -18.28 8.09 2.69
N PRO A 23 -18.94 7.65 3.78
CA PRO A 23 -18.25 7.07 4.93
C PRO A 23 -17.38 5.88 4.54
N PHE A 24 -16.20 5.78 5.16
CA PHE A 24 -15.22 4.72 4.86
C PHE A 24 -14.43 4.26 6.09
N ILE A 25 -13.85 3.09 6.00
CA ILE A 25 -12.94 2.51 6.98
C ILE A 25 -11.54 2.43 6.36
N VAL A 26 -10.53 2.81 7.12
CA VAL A 26 -9.13 2.67 6.71
C VAL A 26 -8.58 1.32 7.15
N LEU A 27 -8.09 0.52 6.20
CA LEU A 27 -7.37 -0.71 6.48
C LEU A 27 -5.91 -0.39 6.71
N SER A 28 -5.49 -0.49 7.96
CA SER A 28 -4.13 -0.26 8.44
C SER A 28 -3.38 -1.59 8.59
N GLY A 29 -2.08 -1.54 8.54
CA GLY A 29 -1.19 -2.70 8.71
C GLY A 29 0.20 -2.38 8.19
N MET A 30 1.21 -2.95 8.80
CA MET A 30 2.61 -2.73 8.43
C MET A 30 2.89 -3.19 6.99
N THR A 31 4.00 -2.74 6.41
CA THR A 31 4.43 -3.13 5.06
C THR A 31 4.51 -4.66 4.94
N GLY A 32 3.94 -5.23 3.88
CA GLY A 32 3.87 -6.68 3.66
C GLY A 32 2.74 -7.41 4.40
N SER A 33 1.84 -6.71 5.11
CA SER A 33 0.71 -7.34 5.82
C SER A 33 -0.43 -7.84 4.93
N GLY A 34 -0.36 -7.62 3.62
CA GLY A 34 -1.37 -8.07 2.65
C GLY A 34 -2.62 -7.22 2.59
N LYS A 35 -2.54 -5.91 2.89
CA LYS A 35 -3.65 -4.95 2.80
C LYS A 35 -4.34 -4.98 1.43
N THR A 36 -3.58 -4.81 0.36
CA THR A 36 -4.08 -4.78 -1.01
C THR A 36 -4.80 -6.08 -1.37
N ARG A 37 -4.22 -7.23 -1.01
CA ARG A 37 -4.86 -8.53 -1.20
C ARG A 37 -6.18 -8.65 -0.43
N LEU A 38 -6.28 -8.05 0.76
CA LEU A 38 -7.49 -8.08 1.56
C LEU A 38 -8.59 -7.21 0.95
N ILE A 39 -8.29 -5.95 0.60
CA ILE A 39 -9.33 -5.05 0.06
C ILE A 39 -9.93 -5.57 -1.24
N HIS A 40 -9.14 -6.28 -2.06
CA HIS A 40 -9.62 -6.90 -3.30
C HIS A 40 -10.59 -8.08 -3.08
N GLN A 41 -10.76 -8.56 -1.84
CA GLN A 41 -11.79 -9.54 -1.49
C GLN A 41 -13.09 -8.90 -0.98
N LEU A 42 -13.07 -7.59 -0.76
CA LEU A 42 -14.24 -6.84 -0.32
C LEU A 42 -15.08 -6.37 -1.51
N ARG A 43 -16.36 -6.16 -1.26
CA ARG A 43 -17.30 -5.71 -2.29
C ARG A 43 -17.09 -4.24 -2.66
N HIS A 44 -16.79 -3.40 -1.67
CA HIS A 44 -16.62 -1.96 -1.83
C HIS A 44 -15.28 -1.52 -1.27
N PHE A 45 -14.37 -1.13 -2.16
CA PHE A 45 -13.03 -0.69 -1.79
C PHE A 45 -12.49 0.36 -2.75
N VAL A 46 -11.45 1.07 -2.30
CA VAL A 46 -10.65 1.97 -3.13
C VAL A 46 -9.17 1.60 -2.98
N ASP A 47 -8.55 1.22 -4.07
CA ASP A 47 -7.14 0.85 -4.15
C ASP A 47 -6.31 2.07 -4.60
N LEU A 48 -5.75 2.79 -3.63
CA LEU A 48 -4.96 4.00 -3.88
C LEU A 48 -3.65 3.69 -4.60
N GLU A 49 -3.03 2.55 -4.33
CA GLU A 49 -1.80 2.09 -4.98
C GLU A 49 -2.02 1.82 -6.47
N ALA A 50 -3.10 1.11 -6.82
CA ALA A 50 -3.46 0.88 -8.22
C ALA A 50 -3.83 2.18 -8.95
N LEU A 51 -4.53 3.12 -8.30
CA LEU A 51 -4.84 4.42 -8.89
C LEU A 51 -3.58 5.24 -9.20
N ALA A 52 -2.55 5.12 -8.35
CA ALA A 52 -1.27 5.77 -8.50
C ALA A 52 -0.27 5.01 -9.41
N ASP A 53 -0.58 3.78 -9.82
CA ASP A 53 0.34 2.84 -10.48
C ASP A 53 1.68 2.71 -9.72
N HIS A 54 1.58 2.49 -8.37
CA HIS A 54 2.72 2.45 -7.46
C HIS A 54 2.36 1.76 -6.14
N ARG A 55 3.20 0.86 -5.64
CA ARG A 55 2.97 0.08 -4.41
C ARG A 55 3.28 0.84 -3.10
N GLY A 56 3.08 2.13 -3.02
CA GLY A 56 3.19 2.92 -1.80
C GLY A 56 4.57 2.99 -1.11
N SER A 57 5.41 1.98 -1.25
CA SER A 57 6.70 1.86 -0.55
C SER A 57 7.86 2.54 -1.31
N ALA A 58 9.04 2.69 -0.65
CA ALA A 58 10.26 3.16 -1.30
C ALA A 58 10.72 2.22 -2.46
N PHE A 59 10.25 0.98 -2.47
CA PHE A 59 10.49 -0.03 -3.50
C PHE A 59 9.29 -0.22 -4.43
N GLY A 60 8.25 0.61 -4.29
CA GLY A 60 6.94 0.40 -4.91
C GLY A 60 6.83 0.81 -6.37
N ALA A 61 7.87 1.37 -6.99
CA ALA A 61 7.85 1.73 -8.39
C ALA A 61 7.77 0.49 -9.29
N HIS A 62 6.80 0.45 -10.20
CA HIS A 62 6.72 -0.60 -11.21
C HIS A 62 7.80 -0.39 -12.27
N ILE A 63 8.57 -1.44 -12.57
CA ILE A 63 9.62 -1.40 -13.58
C ILE A 63 8.98 -1.21 -14.96
N GLY A 64 9.51 -0.25 -15.73
CA GLY A 64 9.02 0.03 -17.09
C GLY A 64 7.68 0.77 -17.16
N ARG A 65 7.08 1.17 -16.04
CA ARG A 65 5.84 1.95 -16.00
C ARG A 65 6.06 3.36 -15.46
N SER A 66 5.28 4.31 -15.94
CA SER A 66 5.26 5.68 -15.43
C SER A 66 3.95 5.92 -14.68
N GLN A 67 4.05 6.50 -13.49
CA GLN A 67 2.88 6.93 -12.74
C GLN A 67 2.06 7.96 -13.52
N PRO A 68 0.73 8.01 -13.28
CA PRO A 68 -0.13 9.02 -13.89
C PRO A 68 0.26 10.44 -13.45
N GLN A 69 -0.14 11.42 -14.25
CA GLN A 69 -0.10 12.82 -13.83
C GLN A 69 -1.07 13.07 -12.68
N GLN A 70 -0.80 14.07 -11.83
CA GLN A 70 -1.60 14.39 -10.65
C GLN A 70 -3.10 14.55 -10.97
N ALA A 71 -3.44 15.30 -12.02
CA ALA A 71 -4.83 15.48 -12.43
C ALA A 71 -5.51 14.17 -12.85
N THR A 72 -4.78 13.25 -13.48
CA THR A 72 -5.28 11.92 -13.85
C THR A 72 -5.51 11.05 -12.62
N PHE A 73 -4.58 11.05 -11.67
CA PHE A 73 -4.74 10.35 -10.39
C PHE A 73 -5.98 10.83 -9.64
N GLU A 74 -6.17 12.14 -9.50
CA GLU A 74 -7.32 12.71 -8.80
C GLU A 74 -8.65 12.43 -9.52
N ASN A 75 -8.69 12.45 -10.85
CA ASN A 75 -9.89 12.08 -11.60
C ASN A 75 -10.23 10.58 -11.41
N LYS A 76 -9.22 9.70 -11.43
CA LYS A 76 -9.40 8.27 -11.12
C LYS A 76 -9.87 8.06 -9.69
N LEU A 77 -9.32 8.80 -8.72
CA LEU A 77 -9.74 8.76 -7.33
C LEU A 77 -11.22 9.17 -7.19
N ALA A 78 -11.62 10.29 -7.79
CA ALA A 78 -13.01 10.72 -7.77
C ALA A 78 -13.95 9.68 -8.39
N GLN A 79 -13.56 9.05 -9.50
CA GLN A 79 -14.32 7.98 -10.12
C GLN A 79 -14.44 6.76 -9.20
N ALA A 80 -13.35 6.34 -8.56
CA ALA A 80 -13.35 5.22 -7.63
C ALA A 80 -14.23 5.50 -6.40
N LEU A 81 -14.16 6.70 -5.83
CA LEU A 81 -15.00 7.14 -4.72
C LEU A 81 -16.49 7.15 -5.10
N TYR A 82 -16.81 7.58 -6.32
CA TYR A 82 -18.19 7.55 -6.83
C TYR A 82 -18.73 6.11 -6.99
N GLN A 83 -17.88 5.19 -7.40
CA GLN A 83 -18.25 3.78 -7.63
C GLN A 83 -18.28 2.94 -6.36
N ALA A 84 -17.50 3.33 -5.35
CA ALA A 84 -17.31 2.53 -4.14
C ALA A 84 -18.56 2.42 -3.25
N ALA A 85 -19.59 3.27 -3.49
CA ALA A 85 -20.80 3.35 -2.67
C ALA A 85 -20.53 3.71 -1.20
N ASP A 86 -21.51 3.50 -0.32
CA ASP A 86 -21.37 3.79 1.11
C ASP A 86 -20.56 2.69 1.82
N ASN A 87 -19.82 3.11 2.85
CA ASN A 87 -19.06 2.21 3.73
C ASN A 87 -17.98 1.38 2.99
N PHE A 88 -17.19 2.03 2.14
CA PHE A 88 -16.06 1.39 1.47
C PHE A 88 -14.83 1.30 2.37
N VAL A 89 -13.89 0.44 1.98
CA VAL A 89 -12.58 0.28 2.64
C VAL A 89 -11.48 0.82 1.72
N LEU A 90 -10.53 1.52 2.30
CA LEU A 90 -9.32 1.94 1.58
C LEU A 90 -8.06 1.67 2.42
N GLU A 91 -6.93 1.56 1.75
CA GLU A 91 -5.65 1.32 2.39
C GLU A 91 -5.13 2.55 3.14
N ASP A 92 -4.41 2.29 4.25
CA ASP A 92 -3.70 3.33 5.01
C ASP A 92 -2.43 3.76 4.27
N GLU A 93 -2.58 4.66 3.33
CA GLU A 93 -1.47 5.17 2.54
C GLU A 93 -0.89 6.48 3.08
N SER A 94 0.34 6.75 2.64
CA SER A 94 1.03 8.00 2.89
C SER A 94 0.41 9.14 2.08
N ARG A 95 0.69 10.39 2.48
CA ARG A 95 0.31 11.58 1.71
C ARG A 95 0.80 11.54 0.26
N ASN A 96 1.95 10.90 0.03
CA ASN A 96 2.50 10.71 -1.31
C ASN A 96 2.65 9.22 -1.61
N ILE A 97 2.09 8.80 -2.74
CA ILE A 97 2.22 7.46 -3.31
C ILE A 97 3.11 7.58 -4.55
N GLY A 98 4.42 7.36 -4.36
CA GLY A 98 5.41 7.73 -5.37
C GLY A 98 5.38 9.23 -5.68
N ARG A 99 5.00 9.60 -6.91
CA ARG A 99 4.87 11.01 -7.36
C ARG A 99 3.45 11.56 -7.24
N CYS A 100 2.46 10.71 -6.98
CA CYS A 100 1.08 11.13 -6.80
C CYS A 100 0.87 11.63 -5.38
N HIS A 101 0.26 12.80 -5.26
CA HIS A 101 -0.11 13.41 -3.98
C HIS A 101 -1.58 13.14 -3.68
N VAL A 102 -1.88 12.53 -2.54
CA VAL A 102 -3.26 12.38 -2.04
C VAL A 102 -3.77 13.77 -1.65
N PRO A 103 -4.90 14.25 -2.21
CA PRO A 103 -5.40 15.60 -1.92
C PRO A 103 -5.53 15.86 -0.42
N ASP A 104 -5.08 17.02 0.05
CA ASP A 104 -4.93 17.32 1.48
C ASP A 104 -6.21 17.13 2.29
N LEU A 105 -7.36 17.54 1.75
CA LEU A 105 -8.66 17.34 2.41
C LEU A 105 -8.97 15.84 2.56
N PHE A 106 -8.74 15.05 1.52
CA PHE A 106 -8.97 13.61 1.58
C PHE A 106 -8.00 12.92 2.54
N TYR A 107 -6.73 13.31 2.52
CA TYR A 107 -5.74 12.79 3.47
C TYR A 107 -6.10 13.13 4.93
N ALA A 108 -6.62 14.32 5.20
CA ALA A 108 -7.10 14.70 6.54
C ALA A 108 -8.30 13.82 6.98
N LEU A 109 -9.24 13.53 6.07
CA LEU A 109 -10.34 12.60 6.33
C LEU A 109 -9.81 11.19 6.60
N MET A 110 -8.86 10.69 5.80
CA MET A 110 -8.19 9.42 6.05
C MET A 110 -7.51 9.37 7.42
N ALA A 111 -6.86 10.47 7.84
CA ALA A 111 -6.14 10.53 9.11
C ALA A 111 -7.05 10.49 10.34
N SER A 112 -8.33 10.80 10.21
CA SER A 112 -9.34 10.79 11.28
C SER A 112 -10.37 9.67 11.16
N ALA A 113 -10.41 8.97 10.04
CA ALA A 113 -11.36 7.89 9.79
C ALA A 113 -11.15 6.71 10.73
N PRO A 114 -12.22 5.95 11.06
CA PRO A 114 -12.07 4.72 11.81
C PRO A 114 -11.20 3.72 11.05
N MET A 115 -10.46 2.88 11.80
CA MET A 115 -9.54 1.92 11.19
C MET A 115 -9.74 0.49 11.67
N VAL A 116 -9.39 -0.45 10.80
CA VAL A 116 -9.14 -1.86 11.10
C VAL A 116 -7.65 -2.12 10.92
N MET A 117 -7.02 -2.83 11.87
CA MET A 117 -5.58 -3.06 11.89
C MET A 117 -5.24 -4.52 11.67
N ILE A 118 -4.53 -4.83 10.59
CA ILE A 118 -3.95 -6.16 10.38
C ILE A 118 -2.67 -6.30 11.20
N GLU A 119 -2.59 -7.34 12.02
CA GLU A 119 -1.38 -7.76 12.72
C GLU A 119 -0.77 -8.98 12.03
N THR A 120 0.45 -8.82 11.53
CA THR A 120 1.21 -9.87 10.85
C THR A 120 2.65 -9.87 11.34
N PRO A 121 3.19 -11.00 11.83
CA PRO A 121 4.58 -11.13 12.24
C PRO A 121 5.56 -10.74 11.12
N ALA A 122 6.73 -10.21 11.48
CA ALA A 122 7.71 -9.70 10.51
C ALA A 122 8.18 -10.77 9.52
N GLY A 123 8.46 -12.00 9.97
CA GLY A 123 8.86 -13.09 9.08
C GLY A 123 7.79 -13.48 8.06
N VAL A 124 6.49 -13.46 8.46
CA VAL A 124 5.38 -13.70 7.51
C VAL A 124 5.31 -12.58 6.47
N ARG A 125 5.49 -11.32 6.89
CA ARG A 125 5.52 -10.17 5.99
C ARG A 125 6.71 -10.21 5.03
N ALA A 126 7.88 -10.64 5.53
CA ALA A 126 9.07 -10.84 4.71
C ALA A 126 8.85 -11.88 3.61
N LEU A 127 8.19 -12.99 3.93
CA LEU A 127 7.82 -14.02 2.96
C LEU A 127 6.87 -13.48 1.87
N GLU A 128 5.85 -12.72 2.23
CA GLU A 128 4.94 -12.11 1.25
C GLU A 128 5.68 -11.12 0.33
N ILE A 129 6.59 -10.31 0.89
CA ILE A 129 7.43 -9.41 0.10
C ILE A 129 8.38 -10.18 -0.82
N PHE A 130 9.00 -11.25 -0.35
CA PHE A 130 9.84 -12.10 -1.18
C PHE A 130 9.08 -12.65 -2.39
N LYS A 131 7.87 -13.19 -2.15
CA LYS A 131 7.01 -13.70 -3.23
C LYS A 131 6.64 -12.62 -4.24
N GLU A 132 6.23 -11.46 -3.75
CA GLU A 132 5.69 -10.40 -4.60
C GLU A 132 6.77 -9.62 -5.36
N TYR A 133 7.90 -9.35 -4.71
CA TYR A 133 8.92 -8.45 -5.27
C TYR A 133 10.11 -9.17 -5.89
N ILE A 134 10.30 -10.46 -5.60
CA ILE A 134 11.44 -11.26 -6.13
C ILE A 134 10.92 -12.44 -6.94
N GLN A 135 10.14 -13.35 -6.34
CA GLN A 135 9.71 -14.56 -7.04
C GLN A 135 8.79 -14.24 -8.24
N ALA A 136 7.79 -13.40 -8.07
CA ALA A 136 6.85 -13.09 -9.15
C ALA A 136 7.52 -12.36 -10.33
N PRO A 137 8.37 -11.32 -10.15
CA PRO A 137 9.13 -10.72 -11.25
C PRO A 137 10.10 -11.69 -11.93
N PHE A 138 10.79 -12.54 -11.16
CA PHE A 138 11.67 -13.56 -11.72
C PHE A 138 10.90 -14.57 -12.58
N ALA A 139 9.77 -15.07 -12.09
CA ALA A 139 8.89 -15.96 -12.84
C ALA A 139 8.30 -15.30 -14.10
N ALA A 140 8.17 -13.97 -14.10
CA ALA A 140 7.78 -13.18 -15.27
C ALA A 140 8.95 -12.88 -16.24
N GLY A 141 10.14 -13.45 -16.00
CA GLY A 141 11.32 -13.36 -16.87
C GLY A 141 12.28 -12.22 -16.55
N MET A 142 12.15 -11.55 -15.40
CA MET A 142 13.12 -10.53 -14.98
C MET A 142 14.41 -11.17 -14.49
N PRO A 143 15.59 -10.80 -15.03
CA PRO A 143 16.85 -11.37 -14.60
C PRO A 143 17.20 -11.05 -13.14
N LEU A 144 17.74 -12.01 -12.38
CA LEU A 144 18.18 -11.80 -10.98
C LEU A 144 19.14 -10.62 -10.81
N PRO A 145 20.15 -10.39 -11.69
CA PRO A 145 21.05 -9.23 -11.57
C PRO A 145 20.32 -7.87 -11.70
N GLU A 146 19.24 -7.81 -12.45
CA GLU A 146 18.42 -6.61 -12.57
C GLU A 146 17.65 -6.34 -11.28
N LEU A 147 17.07 -7.37 -10.67
CA LEU A 147 16.42 -7.32 -9.36
C LEU A 147 17.42 -6.87 -8.28
N GLU A 148 18.59 -7.50 -8.20
CA GLU A 148 19.66 -7.15 -7.25
C GLU A 148 20.02 -5.66 -7.37
N THR A 149 20.34 -5.21 -8.58
CA THR A 149 20.69 -3.80 -8.85
C THR A 149 19.59 -2.86 -8.42
N GLY A 150 18.33 -3.20 -8.72
CA GLY A 150 17.15 -2.41 -8.34
C GLY A 150 17.01 -2.29 -6.83
N PHE A 151 17.12 -3.40 -6.11
CA PHE A 151 17.05 -3.41 -4.64
C PHE A 151 18.22 -2.67 -4.00
N ALA A 152 19.45 -2.90 -4.43
CA ALA A 152 20.63 -2.21 -3.91
C ALA A 152 20.53 -0.69 -4.07
N LYS A 153 20.03 -0.22 -5.22
CA LYS A 153 19.77 1.19 -5.49
C LYS A 153 18.70 1.77 -4.55
N ASN A 154 17.63 1.02 -4.31
CA ASN A 154 16.55 1.47 -3.43
C ASN A 154 16.99 1.51 -1.96
N VAL A 155 17.78 0.52 -1.48
CA VAL A 155 18.39 0.53 -0.14
C VAL A 155 19.32 1.75 0.00
N GLU A 156 20.13 2.07 -1.01
CA GLU A 156 20.99 3.25 -0.99
C GLU A 156 20.20 4.57 -0.91
N ARG A 157 19.07 4.68 -1.58
CA ARG A 157 18.20 5.89 -1.53
C ARG A 157 17.67 6.19 -0.13
N ILE A 158 17.54 5.19 0.72
CA ILE A 158 17.06 5.37 2.10
C ILE A 158 18.19 5.44 3.14
N ARG A 159 19.46 5.41 2.72
CA ARG A 159 20.67 5.43 3.59
C ARG A 159 20.58 6.43 4.73
N ASN A 160 20.19 7.67 4.44
CA ASN A 160 20.12 8.73 5.46
C ASN A 160 19.10 8.47 6.57
N LYS A 161 18.02 7.73 6.27
CA LYS A 161 16.97 7.38 7.23
C LYS A 161 17.23 6.05 7.92
N LEU A 162 17.86 5.12 7.22
CA LEU A 162 18.20 3.80 7.74
C LEU A 162 19.45 3.83 8.63
N GLY A 163 20.40 4.74 8.34
CA GLY A 163 21.73 4.80 8.93
C GLY A 163 22.77 4.08 8.05
N GLY A 164 23.99 4.67 7.98
CA GLY A 164 25.03 4.19 7.06
C GLY A 164 25.42 2.73 7.29
N LEU A 165 25.74 2.37 8.55
CA LEU A 165 26.15 1.00 8.91
C LEU A 165 25.07 -0.03 8.57
N GLU A 166 23.82 0.26 8.90
CA GLU A 166 22.71 -0.64 8.61
C GLU A 166 22.43 -0.78 7.12
N CYS A 167 22.57 0.31 6.37
CA CYS A 167 22.47 0.29 4.91
C CYS A 167 23.54 -0.63 4.30
N ASP A 168 24.79 -0.55 4.75
CA ASP A 168 25.88 -1.37 4.27
C ASP A 168 25.71 -2.86 4.64
N ASN A 169 25.23 -3.15 5.86
CA ASN A 169 24.89 -4.50 6.29
C ASN A 169 23.80 -5.11 5.39
N ILE A 170 22.70 -4.41 5.18
CA ILE A 170 21.60 -4.90 4.33
C ILE A 170 22.06 -5.11 2.90
N LYS A 171 22.87 -4.20 2.34
CA LYS A 171 23.43 -4.37 0.98
C LYS A 171 24.33 -5.59 0.86
N THR A 172 25.13 -5.89 1.89
CA THR A 172 25.97 -7.09 1.93
C THR A 172 25.11 -8.35 1.94
N MET A 173 24.11 -8.43 2.82
CA MET A 173 23.21 -9.59 2.89
C MET A 173 22.42 -9.76 1.58
N LEU A 174 21.92 -8.67 1.01
CA LEU A 174 21.24 -8.64 -0.27
C LEU A 174 22.15 -9.22 -1.39
N SER A 175 23.36 -8.71 -1.54
CA SER A 175 24.27 -9.22 -2.57
C SER A 175 24.63 -10.71 -2.37
N GLN A 176 24.75 -11.17 -1.14
CA GLN A 176 24.96 -12.60 -0.85
C GLN A 176 23.75 -13.45 -1.25
N SER A 177 22.53 -12.98 -1.02
CA SER A 177 21.32 -13.74 -1.39
C SER A 177 21.14 -13.89 -2.91
N PHE A 178 21.65 -12.96 -3.71
CA PHE A 178 21.58 -13.01 -5.18
C PHE A 178 22.75 -13.77 -5.84
N GLN A 179 23.67 -14.38 -5.07
CA GLN A 179 24.75 -15.20 -5.62
C GLN A 179 24.29 -16.58 -6.13
N PHE A 180 23.04 -16.94 -5.87
CA PHE A 180 22.45 -18.22 -6.30
C PHE A 180 21.71 -18.03 -7.63
N ASP A 181 21.97 -18.90 -8.59
CA ASP A 181 21.38 -18.83 -9.94
C ASP A 181 19.89 -19.20 -10.01
N ALA A 182 19.33 -19.68 -8.91
CA ALA A 182 17.93 -20.09 -8.81
C ALA A 182 17.28 -19.60 -7.51
N LEU A 183 15.99 -19.30 -7.58
CA LEU A 183 15.16 -19.01 -6.41
C LEU A 183 14.57 -20.32 -5.86
N ASP A 184 15.45 -21.19 -5.32
CA ASP A 184 15.05 -22.44 -4.70
C ASP A 184 14.64 -22.19 -3.24
N GLU A 185 13.71 -23.00 -2.70
CA GLU A 185 13.29 -22.92 -1.29
C GLU A 185 14.47 -23.02 -0.32
N ALA A 186 15.52 -23.76 -0.69
CA ALA A 186 16.75 -23.90 0.10
C ALA A 186 17.48 -22.55 0.36
N TYR A 187 17.26 -21.54 -0.48
CA TYR A 187 17.93 -20.24 -0.37
C TYR A 187 16.97 -19.10 0.07
N ALA A 188 15.70 -19.42 0.29
CA ALA A 188 14.69 -18.44 0.68
C ALA A 188 15.11 -17.68 1.95
N ASP A 189 15.69 -18.35 2.93
CA ASP A 189 16.10 -17.76 4.21
C ASP A 189 17.07 -16.58 4.03
N ALA A 190 18.01 -16.69 3.08
CA ALA A 190 18.96 -15.61 2.79
C ALA A 190 18.27 -14.33 2.28
N TYR A 191 17.16 -14.49 1.54
CA TYR A 191 16.34 -13.34 1.13
C TYR A 191 15.49 -12.83 2.27
N LEU A 192 14.90 -13.70 3.07
CA LEU A 192 14.02 -13.34 4.18
C LEU A 192 14.77 -12.53 5.24
N ASP A 193 16.02 -12.87 5.53
CA ASP A 193 16.84 -12.20 6.55
C ASP A 193 17.02 -10.71 6.29
N TRP A 194 17.45 -10.31 5.09
CA TRP A 194 17.62 -8.88 4.81
C TRP A 194 16.27 -8.15 4.61
N ILE A 195 15.25 -8.83 4.11
CA ILE A 195 13.89 -8.25 3.99
C ILE A 195 13.32 -7.98 5.38
N GLU A 196 13.36 -8.95 6.29
CA GLU A 196 12.85 -8.78 7.66
C GLU A 196 13.63 -7.70 8.40
N ARG A 197 14.94 -7.65 8.21
CA ARG A 197 15.79 -6.61 8.79
C ARG A 197 15.42 -5.22 8.25
N LEU A 198 15.16 -5.09 6.95
CA LEU A 198 14.69 -3.85 6.33
C LEU A 198 13.30 -3.44 6.87
N LEU A 199 12.39 -4.40 7.03
CA LEU A 199 11.08 -4.16 7.62
C LEU A 199 11.20 -3.60 9.04
N THR A 200 11.94 -4.28 9.92
CA THR A 200 11.99 -3.96 11.34
C THR A 200 12.82 -2.70 11.64
N HIS A 201 13.90 -2.46 10.89
CA HIS A 201 14.79 -1.32 11.13
C HIS A 201 14.39 -0.03 10.43
N TYR A 202 13.58 -0.12 9.38
CA TYR A 202 13.17 1.04 8.59
C TYR A 202 11.66 1.20 8.50
N TYR A 203 10.95 0.27 7.88
CA TYR A 203 9.53 0.43 7.57
C TYR A 203 8.65 0.50 8.80
N ASP A 204 8.84 -0.40 9.75
CA ASP A 204 8.01 -0.49 10.95
C ASP A 204 8.15 0.76 11.81
N LYS A 205 9.37 1.29 11.96
CA LYS A 205 9.61 2.54 12.68
C LYS A 205 8.88 3.73 12.06
N LEU A 206 8.93 3.84 10.73
CA LEU A 206 8.24 4.91 10.00
C LEU A 206 6.73 4.76 10.09
N TYR A 207 6.23 3.52 10.00
CA TYR A 207 4.81 3.24 10.09
C TYR A 207 4.25 3.55 11.49
N ILE A 208 4.92 3.09 12.54
CA ILE A 208 4.54 3.36 13.94
C ILE A 208 4.53 4.87 14.19
N TYR A 209 5.57 5.58 13.73
CA TYR A 209 5.62 7.05 13.84
C TYR A 209 4.46 7.70 13.08
N SER A 210 4.21 7.31 11.83
CA SER A 210 3.09 7.83 11.05
C SER A 210 1.74 7.58 11.73
N LEU A 211 1.56 6.39 12.30
CA LEU A 211 0.34 6.02 13.01
C LEU A 211 0.13 6.88 14.28
N SER A 212 1.19 7.20 15.00
CA SER A 212 1.13 8.04 16.21
C SER A 212 0.70 9.49 15.95
N LEU A 213 0.82 9.95 14.70
CA LEU A 213 0.38 11.29 14.27
C LEU A 213 -1.10 11.34 13.87
N LYS A 214 -1.79 10.19 13.81
CA LYS A 214 -3.17 10.07 13.35
C LYS A 214 -4.11 9.83 14.54
N SER A 215 -5.22 10.58 14.60
CA SER A 215 -6.23 10.42 15.64
C SER A 215 -7.36 9.53 15.12
N ARG A 216 -7.16 8.22 15.15
CA ARG A 216 -8.11 7.23 14.62
C ARG A 216 -8.71 6.37 15.73
N LYS A 217 -10.00 6.07 15.59
CA LYS A 217 -10.66 5.03 16.39
C LYS A 217 -10.36 3.66 15.76
N THR A 218 -9.71 2.78 16.48
CA THR A 218 -9.57 1.38 16.08
C THR A 218 -10.89 0.65 16.31
N LEU A 219 -11.49 0.13 15.24
CA LEU A 219 -12.72 -0.65 15.29
C LEU A 219 -12.43 -2.13 15.59
N PHE A 220 -11.38 -2.64 14.97
CA PHE A 220 -10.97 -4.03 15.10
C PHE A 220 -9.44 -4.15 14.88
N LYS A 221 -8.83 -5.18 15.49
CA LYS A 221 -7.42 -5.50 15.35
C LYS A 221 -7.27 -7.02 15.44
N GLY A 222 -6.62 -7.64 14.47
CA GLY A 222 -6.46 -9.07 14.45
C GLY A 222 -5.62 -9.56 13.26
N CYS A 223 -5.61 -10.88 13.05
CA CYS A 223 -4.92 -11.47 11.90
C CYS A 223 -5.62 -11.10 10.59
N TRP A 224 -5.02 -11.45 9.49
CA TRP A 224 -5.52 -11.10 8.15
C TRP A 224 -6.94 -11.63 7.92
N GLN A 225 -7.22 -12.88 8.28
CA GLN A 225 -8.55 -13.50 8.10
C GLN A 225 -9.61 -12.85 9.01
N ASP A 226 -9.29 -12.61 10.27
CA ASP A 226 -10.22 -11.98 11.21
C ASP A 226 -10.61 -10.56 10.75
N CYS A 227 -9.64 -9.82 10.19
CA CYS A 227 -9.89 -8.49 9.61
C CYS A 227 -10.78 -8.55 8.37
N LEU A 228 -10.59 -9.55 7.49
CA LEU A 228 -11.44 -9.76 6.33
C LEU A 228 -12.88 -10.06 6.75
N ASP A 229 -13.07 -10.98 7.68
CA ASP A 229 -14.40 -11.37 8.18
C ASP A 229 -15.11 -10.17 8.82
N PHE A 230 -14.42 -9.41 9.67
CA PHE A 230 -14.97 -8.20 10.30
C PHE A 230 -15.42 -7.15 9.26
N LEU A 231 -14.61 -6.90 8.23
CA LEU A 231 -14.92 -5.90 7.19
C LEU A 231 -16.05 -6.37 6.28
N THR A 232 -16.09 -7.65 5.94
CA THR A 232 -17.18 -8.26 5.16
C THR A 232 -18.51 -8.10 5.87
N ASP A 233 -18.58 -8.51 7.14
CA ASP A 233 -19.76 -8.36 8.00
C ASP A 233 -20.19 -6.88 8.11
N SER A 234 -19.23 -5.96 8.22
CA SER A 234 -19.51 -4.51 8.31
C SER A 234 -20.19 -3.99 7.04
N GLN A 235 -19.76 -4.43 5.87
CA GLN A 235 -20.37 -4.04 4.59
C GLN A 235 -21.76 -4.64 4.41
N GLU A 236 -21.99 -5.89 4.82
CA GLU A 236 -23.31 -6.53 4.75
C GLU A 236 -24.35 -5.87 5.63
N ARG A 237 -23.99 -5.51 6.87
CA ARG A 237 -24.89 -4.79 7.81
C ARG A 237 -25.32 -3.42 7.29
N THR A 238 -24.46 -2.74 6.55
CA THR A 238 -24.80 -1.45 5.95
C THR A 238 -25.84 -1.61 4.83
N HIS A 239 -25.70 -2.66 4.01
CA HIS A 239 -26.67 -2.97 2.95
C HIS A 239 -28.07 -3.28 3.48
N GLN A 240 -28.18 -4.01 4.60
CA GLN A 240 -29.47 -4.34 5.22
C GLN A 240 -30.20 -3.12 5.76
N LYS A 241 -29.48 -2.06 6.17
CA LYS A 241 -30.08 -0.80 6.67
C LYS A 241 -30.56 0.13 5.56
N ILE A 242 -30.04 0.00 4.35
CA ILE A 242 -30.41 0.86 3.19
C ILE A 242 -31.54 0.20 2.38
N GLY A 243 -31.77 -1.09 2.55
CA GLY A 243 -32.82 -1.86 1.85
C GLY A 243 -34.18 -1.90 2.55
N LEU A 244 -34.37 -1.08 3.59
CA LEU A 244 -35.63 -0.82 4.28
C LEU A 244 -36.04 0.65 4.02
#